data_69716147a4861af8c149d1e0c886a0b7
#
_entry.id   69716147a4861af8c149d1e0c886a0b7
#
_cell.length_a   1.000
_cell.length_b   1.000
_cell.length_c   1.000
_cell.angle_alpha   90.00
_cell.angle_beta   90.00
_cell.angle_gamma   90.00
#
_symmetry.space_group_name_H-M   'P 1'
#
loop_
_entity.id
_entity.type
_entity.pdbx_description
1 polymer ?
#
loop_
_entity_poly.entity_id
_entity_poly.type
_entity_poly.pdbx_seq_one_letter_code
_entity_poly.pdbx_strand_id
1 'polypeptide(L)'
;FPSAGYEWAEGALAVAEEKGYLDEYLNPLGYDADLIPFTGAAPAIHEALVSGDLDYAYYAGFAGIMAKSNGIDTKLLTVTSFGSVWQPAVSTDSGITSLQDLKGKTISYQRGATPQMYVLKVLEEAGLTENDVQLVNSTIPEGLSSLSTGAVDAAVVTYGQADTLVEQGKATILHKGVEAD
;
A
#
# COMPACT_ATOMS: atom_id res chain seq x y z
N PHE A 1 -8.07 -7.91 1.29
CA PHE A 1 -7.45 -7.44 2.52
C PHE A 1 -8.35 -6.34 3.07
N PRO A 2 -9.05 -6.53 4.15
CA PRO A 2 -9.72 -5.38 4.74
C PRO A 2 -8.65 -4.41 5.22
N SER A 3 -8.80 -3.14 4.87
CA SER A 3 -8.03 -2.06 5.50
C SER A 3 -8.23 -2.17 7.02
N ALA A 4 -7.23 -1.84 7.84
CA ALA A 4 -7.33 -2.01 9.27
C ALA A 4 -8.66 -1.45 9.82
N GLY A 5 -9.54 -2.32 10.33
CA GLY A 5 -10.86 -1.98 10.85
C GLY A 5 -12.08 -2.43 10.01
N TYR A 6 -11.87 -3.06 8.85
CA TYR A 6 -12.96 -3.67 8.07
C TYR A 6 -12.96 -5.19 8.25
N GLU A 7 -14.13 -5.77 8.51
CA GLU A 7 -14.32 -7.22 8.70
C GLU A 7 -14.66 -7.94 7.38
N TRP A 8 -14.71 -7.26 6.25
CA TRP A 8 -15.22 -7.77 4.99
C TRP A 8 -14.17 -7.70 3.87
N ALA A 9 -14.30 -8.57 2.89
CA ALA A 9 -13.48 -8.54 1.68
C ALA A 9 -13.62 -7.20 0.94
N GLU A 10 -12.58 -6.78 0.24
CA GLU A 10 -12.55 -5.54 -0.55
C GLU A 10 -12.29 -5.83 -2.04
N GLY A 11 -12.64 -4.87 -2.89
CA GLY A 11 -12.34 -4.93 -4.32
C GLY A 11 -13.02 -6.08 -5.04
N ALA A 12 -12.29 -6.76 -5.91
CA ALA A 12 -12.84 -7.85 -6.73
C ALA A 12 -13.32 -9.04 -5.88
N LEU A 13 -12.67 -9.32 -4.74
CA LEU A 13 -13.08 -10.41 -3.87
C LEU A 13 -14.42 -10.12 -3.19
N ALA A 14 -14.66 -8.88 -2.75
CA ALA A 14 -15.95 -8.47 -2.19
C ALA A 14 -17.09 -8.65 -3.20
N VAL A 15 -16.86 -8.28 -4.46
CA VAL A 15 -17.84 -8.47 -5.52
C VAL A 15 -18.10 -9.98 -5.78
N ALA A 16 -17.04 -10.78 -5.76
CA ALA A 16 -17.17 -12.23 -5.98
C ALA A 16 -17.98 -12.89 -4.87
N GLU A 17 -17.78 -12.48 -3.62
CA GLU A 17 -18.54 -12.95 -2.46
C GLU A 17 -20.02 -12.50 -2.55
N GLU A 18 -20.26 -11.19 -2.73
CA GLU A 18 -21.62 -10.63 -2.80
C GLU A 18 -22.46 -11.23 -3.94
N LYS A 19 -21.82 -11.53 -5.07
CA LYS A 19 -22.48 -12.12 -6.24
C LYS A 19 -22.59 -13.64 -6.19
N GLY A 20 -22.03 -14.30 -5.17
CA GLY A 20 -22.03 -15.75 -5.05
C GLY A 20 -21.13 -16.46 -6.08
N TYR A 21 -20.18 -15.74 -6.70
CA TYR A 21 -19.29 -16.34 -7.70
C TYR A 21 -18.34 -17.37 -7.09
N LEU A 22 -17.95 -17.22 -5.83
CA LEU A 22 -17.12 -18.21 -5.17
C LEU A 22 -17.83 -19.55 -5.10
N ASP A 23 -19.09 -19.57 -4.66
CA ASP A 23 -19.91 -20.77 -4.60
C ASP A 23 -20.20 -21.33 -6.00
N GLU A 24 -20.56 -20.48 -6.95
CA GLU A 24 -20.87 -20.86 -8.34
C GLU A 24 -19.72 -21.64 -9.00
N TYR A 25 -18.47 -21.19 -8.78
CA TYR A 25 -17.32 -21.78 -9.46
C TYR A 25 -16.60 -22.86 -8.64
N LEU A 26 -16.66 -22.82 -7.29
CA LEU A 26 -15.94 -23.76 -6.43
C LEU A 26 -16.78 -25.00 -6.08
N ASN A 27 -18.07 -24.85 -5.76
CA ASN A 27 -18.92 -25.97 -5.33
C ASN A 27 -19.01 -27.09 -6.36
N PRO A 28 -19.09 -26.85 -7.69
CA PRO A 28 -19.08 -27.94 -8.69
C PRO A 28 -17.77 -28.73 -8.71
N LEU A 29 -16.69 -28.17 -8.15
CA LEU A 29 -15.38 -28.82 -8.05
C LEU A 29 -15.18 -29.52 -6.68
N GLY A 30 -16.17 -29.43 -5.79
CA GLY A 30 -16.13 -30.02 -4.45
C GLY A 30 -15.38 -29.18 -3.42
N TYR A 31 -15.24 -27.89 -3.66
CA TYR A 31 -14.62 -26.93 -2.73
C TYR A 31 -15.63 -25.90 -2.23
N ASP A 32 -15.49 -25.52 -0.97
CA ASP A 32 -16.17 -24.38 -0.36
C ASP A 32 -15.13 -23.28 -0.08
N ALA A 33 -15.55 -22.00 -0.19
CA ALA A 33 -14.69 -20.87 0.14
C ALA A 33 -14.92 -20.43 1.58
N ASP A 34 -13.86 -20.46 2.38
CA ASP A 34 -13.84 -19.84 3.72
C ASP A 34 -12.97 -18.58 3.67
N LEU A 35 -13.58 -17.40 3.85
CA LEU A 35 -12.89 -16.12 3.78
C LEU A 35 -12.39 -15.72 5.17
N ILE A 36 -11.08 -15.74 5.37
CA ILE A 36 -10.42 -15.43 6.63
C ILE A 36 -9.83 -14.02 6.57
N PRO A 37 -10.37 -13.04 7.31
CA PRO A 37 -9.81 -11.70 7.37
C PRO A 37 -8.55 -11.67 8.25
N PHE A 38 -7.47 -11.09 7.74
CA PHE A 38 -6.21 -10.91 8.47
C PHE A 38 -6.01 -9.44 8.85
N THR A 39 -5.91 -9.16 10.14
CA THR A 39 -5.63 -7.81 10.66
C THR A 39 -4.12 -7.56 10.85
N GLY A 40 -3.30 -8.62 10.85
CA GLY A 40 -1.86 -8.59 11.14
C GLY A 40 -0.94 -8.29 9.96
N ALA A 41 -1.45 -7.76 8.85
CA ALA A 41 -0.71 -7.48 7.61
C ALA A 41 -0.03 -8.75 6.99
N ALA A 42 0.87 -8.56 6.03
CA ALA A 42 1.48 -9.65 5.25
C ALA A 42 2.19 -10.74 6.08
N PRO A 43 2.89 -10.46 7.19
CA PRO A 43 3.52 -11.51 7.99
C PRO A 43 2.55 -12.57 8.50
N ALA A 44 1.38 -12.19 9.02
CA ALA A 44 0.38 -13.15 9.50
C ALA A 44 -0.17 -14.04 8.37
N ILE A 45 -0.34 -13.48 7.18
CA ILE A 45 -0.74 -14.25 5.98
C ILE A 45 0.36 -15.24 5.58
N HIS A 46 1.62 -14.80 5.63
CA HIS A 46 2.75 -15.67 5.31
C HIS A 46 2.87 -16.84 6.30
N GLU A 47 2.64 -16.61 7.59
CA GLU A 47 2.60 -17.67 8.59
C GLU A 47 1.48 -18.68 8.29
N ALA A 48 0.27 -18.20 7.98
CA ALA A 48 -0.86 -19.06 7.65
C ALA A 48 -0.64 -19.86 6.35
N LEU A 49 0.02 -19.30 5.34
CA LEU A 49 0.42 -20.02 4.13
C LEU A 49 1.47 -21.10 4.42
N VAL A 50 2.41 -20.83 5.31
CA VAL A 50 3.46 -21.81 5.69
C VAL A 50 2.92 -22.93 6.57
N SER A 51 1.99 -22.63 7.49
CA SER A 51 1.33 -23.64 8.34
C SER A 51 0.34 -24.52 7.58
N GLY A 52 -0.12 -24.08 6.41
CA GLY A 52 -1.17 -24.75 5.64
C GLY A 52 -2.60 -24.43 6.13
N ASP A 53 -2.74 -23.39 6.94
CA ASP A 53 -4.04 -22.88 7.38
C ASP A 53 -4.70 -21.97 6.33
N LEU A 54 -3.99 -21.64 5.25
CA LEU A 54 -4.44 -20.81 4.16
C LEU A 54 -3.94 -21.36 2.82
N ASP A 55 -4.86 -21.65 1.90
CA ASP A 55 -4.55 -22.16 0.55
C ASP A 55 -4.33 -21.04 -0.46
N TYR A 56 -5.04 -19.92 -0.29
CA TYR A 56 -5.06 -18.79 -1.22
C TYR A 56 -5.02 -17.45 -0.48
N ALA A 57 -4.19 -16.53 -0.94
CA ALA A 57 -4.11 -15.18 -0.38
C ALA A 57 -4.43 -14.12 -1.44
N TYR A 58 -5.36 -13.22 -1.12
CA TYR A 58 -5.64 -12.02 -1.90
C TYR A 58 -5.00 -10.82 -1.19
N TYR A 59 -3.89 -10.31 -1.72
CA TYR A 59 -3.10 -9.26 -1.08
C TYR A 59 -2.23 -8.49 -2.09
N ALA A 60 -1.57 -7.43 -1.61
CA ALA A 60 -0.75 -6.58 -2.46
C ALA A 60 0.42 -7.35 -3.09
N GLY A 61 0.73 -7.06 -4.35
CA GLY A 61 1.78 -7.75 -5.12
C GLY A 61 3.15 -7.73 -4.44
N PHE A 62 3.50 -6.65 -3.74
CA PHE A 62 4.75 -6.57 -2.98
C PHE A 62 4.83 -7.63 -1.87
N ALA A 63 3.73 -7.91 -1.18
CA ALA A 63 3.68 -8.97 -0.17
C ALA A 63 3.93 -10.36 -0.80
N GLY A 64 3.42 -10.62 -2.00
CA GLY A 64 3.71 -11.85 -2.75
C GLY A 64 5.17 -11.98 -3.15
N ILE A 65 5.83 -10.89 -3.57
CA ILE A 65 7.26 -10.85 -3.84
C ILE A 65 8.06 -11.17 -2.56
N MET A 66 7.69 -10.57 -1.43
CA MET A 66 8.32 -10.82 -0.14
C MET A 66 8.15 -12.27 0.32
N ALA A 67 6.95 -12.85 0.15
CA ALA A 67 6.72 -14.28 0.43
C ALA A 67 7.70 -15.15 -0.36
N LYS A 68 7.81 -14.93 -1.66
CA LYS A 68 8.70 -15.69 -2.54
C LYS A 68 10.18 -15.50 -2.19
N SER A 69 10.61 -14.28 -1.87
CA SER A 69 11.99 -13.97 -1.47
C SER A 69 12.37 -14.63 -0.14
N ASN A 70 11.41 -14.85 0.75
CA ASN A 70 11.57 -15.57 2.01
C ASN A 70 11.45 -17.10 1.87
N GLY A 71 11.37 -17.61 0.65
CA GLY A 71 11.33 -19.05 0.38
C GLY A 71 9.96 -19.71 0.55
N ILE A 72 8.89 -18.93 0.70
CA ILE A 72 7.52 -19.48 0.75
C ILE A 72 7.13 -19.92 -0.67
N ASP A 73 6.76 -21.17 -0.84
CA ASP A 73 6.40 -21.72 -2.16
C ASP A 73 4.99 -21.28 -2.59
N THR A 74 4.91 -20.07 -3.06
CA THR A 74 3.68 -19.44 -3.59
C THR A 74 3.74 -19.29 -5.10
N LYS A 75 2.55 -19.27 -5.74
CA LYS A 75 2.37 -18.98 -7.16
C LYS A 75 1.41 -17.80 -7.33
N LEU A 76 1.78 -16.85 -8.18
CA LEU A 76 0.86 -15.80 -8.60
C LEU A 76 -0.17 -16.40 -9.57
N LEU A 77 -1.45 -16.33 -9.22
CA LEU A 77 -2.53 -16.84 -10.05
C LEU A 77 -3.12 -15.76 -10.96
N THR A 78 -3.32 -14.56 -10.42
CA THR A 78 -3.89 -13.44 -11.17
C THR A 78 -3.49 -12.10 -10.58
N VAL A 79 -3.61 -11.05 -11.37
CA VAL A 79 -3.48 -9.65 -10.96
C VAL A 79 -4.82 -8.97 -11.22
N THR A 80 -5.42 -8.38 -10.19
CA THR A 80 -6.76 -7.78 -10.25
C THR A 80 -6.74 -6.25 -10.36
N SER A 81 -5.59 -5.62 -10.12
CA SER A 81 -5.40 -4.19 -10.29
C SER A 81 -3.98 -3.88 -10.76
N PHE A 82 -3.86 -2.83 -11.55
CA PHE A 82 -2.60 -2.35 -12.10
C PHE A 82 -2.42 -0.87 -11.73
N GLY A 83 -1.17 -0.41 -11.77
CA GLY A 83 -0.81 0.96 -11.43
C GLY A 83 -0.55 1.17 -9.94
N SER A 84 -0.15 2.39 -9.59
CA SER A 84 0.08 2.79 -8.20
C SER A 84 -1.01 3.73 -7.74
N VAL A 85 -1.62 3.39 -6.61
CA VAL A 85 -2.54 4.30 -5.88
C VAL A 85 -1.79 5.22 -4.92
N TRP A 86 -0.47 5.03 -4.79
CA TRP A 86 0.38 5.79 -3.89
C TRP A 86 0.82 7.10 -4.52
N GLN A 87 0.89 8.13 -3.71
CA GLN A 87 1.32 9.47 -4.11
C GLN A 87 2.03 10.17 -2.95
N PRO A 88 3.01 11.06 -3.22
CA PRO A 88 3.61 11.88 -2.18
C PRO A 88 2.76 13.14 -1.98
N ALA A 89 2.19 13.28 -0.79
CA ALA A 89 1.63 14.54 -0.31
C ALA A 89 2.76 15.35 0.35
N VAL A 90 2.92 16.61 -0.02
CA VAL A 90 3.95 17.52 0.53
C VAL A 90 3.29 18.70 1.23
N SER A 91 3.90 19.17 2.32
CA SER A 91 3.46 20.40 2.98
C SER A 91 3.60 21.60 2.03
N THR A 92 2.59 22.46 1.97
CA THR A 92 2.64 23.69 1.17
C THR A 92 3.78 24.62 1.60
N ASP A 93 4.20 24.57 2.89
CA ASP A 93 5.27 25.37 3.43
C ASP A 93 6.65 24.74 3.24
N SER A 94 6.74 23.51 2.72
CA SER A 94 8.01 22.77 2.53
C SER A 94 8.89 23.32 1.41
N GLY A 95 8.30 24.08 0.47
CA GLY A 95 8.97 24.56 -0.73
C GLY A 95 9.24 23.46 -1.77
N ILE A 96 8.65 22.26 -1.60
CA ILE A 96 8.79 21.14 -2.53
C ILE A 96 7.83 21.36 -3.71
N THR A 97 8.37 21.42 -4.91
CA THR A 97 7.63 21.61 -6.17
C THR A 97 7.94 20.52 -7.20
N SER A 98 9.03 19.76 -6.98
CA SER A 98 9.48 18.65 -7.83
C SER A 98 10.01 17.50 -6.97
N LEU A 99 10.18 16.31 -7.59
CA LEU A 99 10.76 15.16 -6.89
C LEU A 99 12.20 15.41 -6.44
N GLN A 100 12.95 16.23 -7.17
CA GLN A 100 14.34 16.61 -6.83
C GLN A 100 14.41 17.44 -5.55
N ASP A 101 13.37 18.20 -5.21
CA ASP A 101 13.29 19.02 -3.99
C ASP A 101 13.12 18.16 -2.73
N LEU A 102 12.91 16.85 -2.86
CA LEU A 102 12.88 15.91 -1.74
C LEU A 102 14.26 15.74 -1.08
N LYS A 103 15.35 16.16 -1.73
CA LYS A 103 16.69 16.07 -1.16
C LYS A 103 16.78 16.83 0.17
N GLY A 104 17.25 16.14 1.21
CA GLY A 104 17.38 16.68 2.58
C GLY A 104 16.06 16.76 3.35
N LYS A 105 14.94 16.33 2.76
CA LYS A 105 13.61 16.41 3.36
C LYS A 105 13.29 15.20 4.22
N THR A 106 12.33 15.37 5.13
CA THR A 106 11.79 14.31 5.99
C THR A 106 10.52 13.75 5.38
N ILE A 107 10.52 12.45 5.07
CA ILE A 107 9.43 11.75 4.39
C ILE A 107 8.86 10.66 5.28
N SER A 108 7.58 10.75 5.60
CA SER A 108 6.83 9.72 6.31
C SER A 108 6.36 8.63 5.34
N TYR A 109 6.56 7.37 5.72
CA TYR A 109 6.14 6.21 4.93
C TYR A 109 5.91 4.99 5.85
N GLN A 110 5.21 3.97 5.37
CA GLN A 110 5.05 2.71 6.10
C GLN A 110 6.09 1.69 5.66
N ARG A 111 6.98 1.31 6.58
CA ARG A 111 8.04 0.33 6.33
C ARG A 111 7.47 -1.09 6.20
N GLY A 112 8.10 -1.90 5.35
CA GLY A 112 7.72 -3.31 5.14
C GLY A 112 6.48 -3.52 4.28
N ALA A 113 5.91 -2.45 3.71
CA ALA A 113 4.71 -2.49 2.89
C ALA A 113 4.92 -1.77 1.55
N THR A 114 3.91 -1.77 0.67
CA THR A 114 3.96 -1.13 -0.66
C THR A 114 4.43 0.33 -0.63
N PRO A 115 4.08 1.18 0.37
CA PRO A 115 4.61 2.54 0.46
C PRO A 115 6.14 2.62 0.50
N GLN A 116 6.82 1.62 1.08
CA GLN A 116 8.28 1.58 1.05
C GLN A 116 8.80 1.43 -0.37
N MET A 117 8.27 0.48 -1.13
CA MET A 117 8.67 0.30 -2.53
C MET A 117 8.40 1.57 -3.34
N TYR A 118 7.25 2.21 -3.10
CA TYR A 118 6.86 3.42 -3.78
C TYR A 118 7.83 4.58 -3.49
N VAL A 119 8.15 4.86 -2.23
CA VAL A 119 9.07 5.96 -1.89
C VAL A 119 10.47 5.73 -2.49
N LEU A 120 10.96 4.49 -2.47
CA LEU A 120 12.25 4.15 -3.09
C LEU A 120 12.24 4.41 -4.60
N LYS A 121 11.14 4.07 -5.28
CA LYS A 121 10.95 4.32 -6.70
C LYS A 121 10.90 5.82 -7.02
N VAL A 122 10.19 6.59 -6.22
CA VAL A 122 10.13 8.06 -6.33
C VAL A 122 11.52 8.68 -6.15
N LEU A 123 12.30 8.21 -5.19
CA LEU A 123 13.68 8.68 -4.99
C LEU A 123 14.57 8.32 -6.18
N GLU A 124 14.47 7.08 -6.69
CA GLU A 124 15.22 6.66 -7.87
C GLU A 124 14.90 7.56 -9.09
N GLU A 125 13.63 7.86 -9.32
CA GLU A 125 13.18 8.75 -10.41
C GLU A 125 13.72 10.18 -10.23
N ALA A 126 13.83 10.66 -8.99
CA ALA A 126 14.44 11.93 -8.66
C ALA A 126 15.97 11.94 -8.78
N GLY A 127 16.61 10.78 -9.01
CA GLY A 127 18.07 10.61 -8.94
C GLY A 127 18.62 10.67 -7.52
N LEU A 128 17.78 10.36 -6.53
CA LEU A 128 18.11 10.36 -5.10
C LEU A 128 18.19 8.94 -4.56
N THR A 129 18.77 8.82 -3.37
CA THR A 129 18.86 7.59 -2.58
C THR A 129 18.25 7.80 -1.19
N GLU A 130 18.05 6.73 -0.43
CA GLU A 130 17.61 6.82 0.98
C GLU A 130 18.55 7.68 1.85
N ASN A 131 19.83 7.79 1.48
CA ASN A 131 20.80 8.61 2.21
C ASN A 131 20.66 10.11 1.94
N ASP A 132 19.91 10.49 0.90
CA ASP A 132 19.66 11.88 0.54
C ASP A 132 18.44 12.47 1.26
N VAL A 133 17.68 11.66 2.01
CA VAL A 133 16.43 12.05 2.69
C VAL A 133 16.39 11.48 4.11
N GLN A 134 15.45 11.97 4.94
CA GLN A 134 15.15 11.37 6.24
C GLN A 134 13.84 10.57 6.15
N LEU A 135 13.93 9.24 6.18
CA LEU A 135 12.78 8.35 6.11
C LEU A 135 12.24 8.02 7.51
N VAL A 136 11.01 8.42 7.79
CA VAL A 136 10.31 8.20 9.07
C VAL A 136 9.24 7.14 8.89
N ASN A 137 9.39 6.01 9.62
CA ASN A 137 8.37 4.96 9.62
C ASN A 137 7.17 5.38 10.47
N SER A 138 5.98 5.41 9.88
CA SER A 138 4.72 5.72 10.56
C SER A 138 3.55 5.09 9.82
N THR A 139 2.39 5.02 10.47
CA THR A 139 1.12 4.75 9.79
C THR A 139 0.70 5.96 8.95
N ILE A 140 -0.21 5.76 7.98
CA ILE A 140 -0.69 6.87 7.14
C ILE A 140 -1.37 7.98 7.96
N PRO A 141 -2.26 7.69 8.93
CA PRO A 141 -2.85 8.73 9.78
C PRO A 141 -1.81 9.55 10.57
N GLU A 142 -0.79 8.88 11.12
CA GLU A 142 0.31 9.55 11.83
C GLU A 142 1.12 10.42 10.88
N GLY A 143 1.41 9.92 9.67
CA GLY A 143 2.11 10.67 8.62
C GLY A 143 1.36 11.92 8.20
N LEU A 144 0.04 11.82 7.98
CA LEU A 144 -0.82 12.98 7.66
C LEU A 144 -0.89 13.98 8.82
N SER A 145 -0.98 13.52 10.07
CA SER A 145 -0.91 14.37 11.25
C SER A 145 0.42 15.12 11.32
N SER A 146 1.52 14.41 11.12
CA SER A 146 2.88 14.99 11.10
C SER A 146 3.07 16.00 9.96
N LEU A 147 2.51 15.68 8.77
CA LEU A 147 2.51 16.61 7.63
C LEU A 147 1.75 17.90 7.95
N SER A 148 0.58 17.79 8.58
CA SER A 148 -0.28 18.93 8.92
C SER A 148 0.36 19.89 9.95
N THR A 149 1.28 19.39 10.77
CA THR A 149 2.01 20.16 11.79
C THR A 149 3.40 20.60 11.33
N GLY A 150 3.83 20.19 10.14
CA GLY A 150 5.18 20.48 9.62
C GLY A 150 6.29 19.64 10.27
N ALA A 151 5.95 18.57 11.00
CA ALA A 151 6.93 17.66 11.58
C ALA A 151 7.59 16.75 10.52
N VAL A 152 6.95 16.56 9.37
CA VAL A 152 7.53 15.99 8.16
C VAL A 152 7.21 16.89 6.96
N ASP A 153 8.08 16.88 5.96
CA ASP A 153 7.92 17.67 4.73
C ASP A 153 7.01 16.96 3.71
N ALA A 154 7.02 15.64 3.73
CA ALA A 154 6.22 14.80 2.83
C ALA A 154 5.68 13.55 3.54
N ALA A 155 4.57 13.01 3.03
CA ALA A 155 4.00 11.73 3.47
C ALA A 155 3.55 10.91 2.26
N VAL A 156 3.87 9.61 2.26
CA VAL A 156 3.39 8.68 1.24
C VAL A 156 1.99 8.20 1.62
N VAL A 157 1.02 8.52 0.78
CA VAL A 157 -0.42 8.28 1.01
C VAL A 157 -1.07 7.65 -0.23
N THR A 158 -2.28 7.12 -0.10
CA THR A 158 -3.09 6.72 -1.26
C THR A 158 -3.97 7.88 -1.75
N TYR A 159 -4.55 7.73 -2.93
CA TYR A 159 -5.50 8.71 -3.47
C TYR A 159 -6.62 9.00 -2.45
N GLY A 160 -6.97 10.26 -2.32
CA GLY A 160 -8.04 10.74 -1.44
C GLY A 160 -7.67 10.92 0.03
N GLN A 161 -6.61 10.25 0.53
CA GLN A 161 -6.27 10.33 1.97
C GLN A 161 -5.73 11.70 2.41
N ALA A 162 -5.13 12.46 1.51
CA ALA A 162 -4.65 13.81 1.80
C ALA A 162 -5.65 14.92 1.40
N ASP A 163 -6.80 14.60 0.82
CA ASP A 163 -7.73 15.59 0.24
C ASP A 163 -8.13 16.66 1.24
N THR A 164 -8.44 16.29 2.48
CA THR A 164 -8.77 17.25 3.54
C THR A 164 -7.63 18.25 3.79
N LEU A 165 -6.37 17.82 3.76
CA LEU A 165 -5.24 18.73 3.93
C LEU A 165 -5.01 19.59 2.68
N VAL A 166 -5.29 19.05 1.50
CA VAL A 166 -5.22 19.78 0.23
C VAL A 166 -6.32 20.87 0.19
N GLU A 167 -7.56 20.55 0.56
CA GLU A 167 -8.67 21.50 0.67
C GLU A 167 -8.40 22.60 1.70
N GLN A 168 -7.71 22.28 2.79
CA GLN A 168 -7.27 23.25 3.80
C GLN A 168 -6.05 24.09 3.36
N GLY A 169 -5.48 23.84 2.19
CA GLY A 169 -4.29 24.50 1.68
C GLY A 169 -3.00 24.17 2.45
N LYS A 170 -2.99 23.07 3.21
CA LYS A 170 -1.84 22.63 4.03
C LYS A 170 -0.94 21.64 3.33
N ALA A 171 -1.45 20.96 2.30
CA ALA A 171 -0.69 20.00 1.51
C ALA A 171 -0.97 20.17 0.02
N THR A 172 -0.05 19.67 -0.77
CA THR A 172 -0.18 19.53 -2.24
C THR A 172 0.26 18.11 -2.61
N ILE A 173 -0.37 17.53 -3.63
CA ILE A 173 0.09 16.27 -4.21
C ILE A 173 1.19 16.58 -5.21
N LEU A 174 2.39 16.09 -4.93
CA LEU A 174 3.57 16.40 -5.73
C LEU A 174 3.58 15.65 -7.08
N HIS A 175 3.12 14.41 -7.08
CA HIS A 175 3.09 13.55 -8.27
C HIS A 175 1.87 12.64 -8.18
N LYS A 176 1.06 12.64 -9.22
CA LYS A 176 -0.05 11.68 -9.33
C LYS A 176 0.53 10.38 -9.87
N GLY A 177 0.85 9.46 -9.01
CA GLY A 177 1.37 8.12 -9.27
C GLY A 177 1.73 7.77 -10.74
N VAL A 178 2.64 6.86 -10.97
CA VAL A 178 2.98 6.45 -12.33
C VAL A 178 1.71 5.95 -13.00
N GLU A 179 1.16 6.72 -13.94
CA GLU A 179 0.20 6.20 -14.90
C GLU A 179 0.92 5.06 -15.61
N ALA A 180 0.39 3.84 -15.47
CA ALA A 180 0.94 2.71 -16.20
C ALA A 180 0.62 2.96 -17.69
N ASP A 181 1.64 3.29 -18.46
CA ASP A 181 1.61 3.24 -19.92
C ASP A 181 1.43 1.79 -20.40
#